data_dee171fe2ff04169109876041a9f8128
#
_entry.id   dee171fe2ff04169109876041a9f8128
#
_cell.length_a   1.000
_cell.length_b   1.000
_cell.length_c   1.000
_cell.angle_alpha   90.00
_cell.angle_beta   90.00
_cell.angle_gamma   90.00
#
_symmetry.space_group_name_H-M   'P 1'
#
loop_
_entity.id
_entity.type
_entity.pdbx_description
1 polymer ?
#
loop_
_entity_poly.entity_id
_entity_poly.type
_entity_poly.pdbx_seq_one_letter_code
_entity_poly.pdbx_strand_id
1 'polypeptide(L)'
;IFDSIDVEWSSGINVIIGENSTGKTTLLKALYSLVKPYGRKDFSKSTQPQQEEMIVRKMVGVFRPDGGKIGRLASRRQGSSKNLTAQVSMLEGDCISVSFGSRSSNHADVSIHSSGKVKPIDPVYLPPKEMISATEHFQSLYEEYHIDFEEMYYDLTKLLDKPLKKGANTSEQNEVLSKFEDSIKGNIVQRDKKFYLNVEGKGSFEMGLVSEGYKKLATIVYLIQSGSLSKGS
;
A
#
# COMPACT_ATOMS: atom_id res chain seq x y z
N ILE A 1 1.21 20.86 -2.58
CA ILE A 1 1.62 20.62 -1.19
C ILE A 1 3.12 20.86 -1.09
N PHE A 2 3.95 20.19 -1.89
CA PHE A 2 5.39 20.40 -1.96
C PHE A 2 5.76 21.23 -3.17
N ASP A 3 6.66 22.19 -3.02
CA ASP A 3 7.36 22.78 -4.18
C ASP A 3 8.54 21.89 -4.60
N SER A 4 9.24 21.30 -3.63
CA SER A 4 10.23 20.25 -3.77
C SER A 4 10.37 19.51 -2.46
N ILE A 5 10.67 18.21 -2.52
CA ILE A 5 11.02 17.39 -1.36
C ILE A 5 12.02 16.34 -1.82
N ASP A 6 13.06 16.16 -1.04
CA ASP A 6 14.05 15.09 -1.21
C ASP A 6 14.19 14.35 0.11
N VAL A 7 14.15 13.01 0.08
CA VAL A 7 14.13 12.16 1.27
C VAL A 7 15.05 10.97 1.07
N GLU A 8 16.04 10.85 1.93
CA GLU A 8 16.83 9.64 2.05
C GLU A 8 16.20 8.68 3.06
N TRP A 9 15.94 7.45 2.63
CA TRP A 9 15.32 6.44 3.45
C TRP A 9 16.38 5.53 4.08
N SER A 10 16.27 5.32 5.39
CA SER A 10 17.05 4.28 6.08
C SER A 10 16.52 2.88 5.76
N SER A 11 17.34 1.85 5.93
CA SER A 11 16.95 0.45 5.76
C SER A 11 16.02 -0.08 6.87
N GLY A 12 15.79 0.73 7.92
CA GLY A 12 14.96 0.38 9.07
C GLY A 12 13.66 1.19 9.13
N ILE A 13 13.28 1.62 10.33
CA ILE A 13 12.09 2.41 10.56
C ILE A 13 12.37 3.88 10.21
N ASN A 14 11.54 4.43 9.33
CA ASN A 14 11.54 5.85 8.98
C ASN A 14 10.29 6.50 9.56
N VAL A 15 10.44 7.59 10.31
CA VAL A 15 9.33 8.29 10.95
C VAL A 15 9.16 9.67 10.33
N ILE A 16 7.98 9.93 9.77
CA ILE A 16 7.62 11.20 9.16
C ILE A 16 6.75 11.97 10.16
N ILE A 17 7.23 13.09 10.64
CA ILE A 17 6.54 13.97 11.58
C ILE A 17 6.22 15.33 10.94
N GLY A 18 5.22 16.00 11.46
CA GLY A 18 4.80 17.33 10.99
C GLY A 18 3.33 17.59 11.34
N GLU A 19 2.90 18.82 11.17
CA GLU A 19 1.52 19.26 11.39
C GLU A 19 0.53 18.60 10.40
N ASN A 20 -0.76 18.72 10.66
CA ASN A 20 -1.78 18.26 9.74
C ASN A 20 -1.70 19.05 8.41
N SER A 21 -2.04 18.39 7.32
CA SER A 21 -2.04 18.97 5.95
C SER A 21 -0.67 19.34 5.39
N THR A 22 0.44 18.94 6.02
CA THR A 22 1.81 19.17 5.49
C THR A 22 2.24 18.21 4.39
N GLY A 23 1.42 17.21 4.06
CA GLY A 23 1.68 16.29 2.93
C GLY A 23 2.29 14.94 3.32
N LYS A 24 2.40 14.59 4.61
CA LYS A 24 2.95 13.29 5.06
C LYS A 24 2.31 12.10 4.35
N THR A 25 0.99 12.03 4.35
CA THR A 25 0.23 10.97 3.66
C THR A 25 0.41 11.04 2.15
N THR A 26 0.51 12.23 1.57
CA THR A 26 0.76 12.43 0.13
C THR A 26 2.10 11.83 -0.29
N LEU A 27 3.14 12.01 0.53
CA LEU A 27 4.46 11.45 0.29
C LEU A 27 4.42 9.91 0.30
N LEU A 28 3.79 9.31 1.32
CA LEU A 28 3.64 7.85 1.41
C LEU A 28 2.81 7.28 0.25
N LYS A 29 1.74 7.97 -0.15
CA LYS A 29 0.93 7.59 -1.31
C LYS A 29 1.71 7.66 -2.62
N ALA A 30 2.53 8.69 -2.81
CA ALA A 30 3.38 8.82 -3.99
C ALA A 30 4.40 7.68 -4.05
N LEU A 31 5.12 7.42 -2.95
CA LEU A 31 6.04 6.29 -2.86
C LEU A 31 5.35 4.96 -3.19
N TYR A 32 4.22 4.68 -2.54
CA TYR A 32 3.46 3.46 -2.76
C TYR A 32 3.00 3.32 -4.21
N SER A 33 2.48 4.38 -4.82
CA SER A 33 1.95 4.32 -6.18
C SER A 33 3.02 4.11 -7.26
N LEU A 34 4.28 4.46 -6.99
CA LEU A 34 5.40 4.18 -7.89
C LEU A 34 5.96 2.76 -7.68
N VAL A 35 6.16 2.36 -6.42
CA VAL A 35 6.82 1.09 -6.11
C VAL A 35 5.89 -0.11 -6.27
N LYS A 36 4.58 0.03 -5.97
CA LYS A 36 3.62 -1.09 -6.06
C LYS A 36 3.49 -1.72 -7.45
N PRO A 37 3.36 -0.95 -8.54
CA PRO A 37 3.39 -1.54 -9.89
C PRO A 37 4.72 -2.22 -10.21
N TYR A 38 5.84 -1.60 -9.84
CA TYR A 38 7.18 -2.16 -10.08
C TYR A 38 7.38 -3.53 -9.43
N GLY A 39 6.81 -3.77 -8.25
CA GLY A 39 6.87 -5.05 -7.53
C GLY A 39 6.07 -6.19 -8.18
N ARG A 40 5.26 -5.93 -9.20
CA ARG A 40 4.46 -6.96 -9.87
C ARG A 40 5.32 -7.85 -10.77
N LYS A 41 5.03 -9.15 -10.77
CA LYS A 41 5.75 -10.14 -11.58
C LYS A 41 5.65 -9.92 -13.10
N ASP A 42 4.59 -9.29 -13.54
CA ASP A 42 4.33 -8.99 -14.97
C ASP A 42 4.96 -7.66 -15.39
N PHE A 43 5.33 -6.79 -14.47
CA PHE A 43 5.84 -5.44 -14.76
C PHE A 43 7.11 -5.47 -15.61
N SER A 44 8.11 -6.26 -15.25
CA SER A 44 9.37 -6.37 -16.00
C SER A 44 9.23 -7.00 -17.39
N LYS A 45 8.11 -7.70 -17.63
CA LYS A 45 7.80 -8.32 -18.92
C LYS A 45 6.93 -7.44 -19.81
N SER A 46 6.40 -6.35 -19.25
CA SER A 46 5.52 -5.42 -19.94
C SER A 46 6.33 -4.46 -20.81
N THR A 47 5.72 -4.00 -21.89
CA THR A 47 6.28 -2.94 -22.73
C THR A 47 6.27 -1.60 -21.98
N GLN A 48 7.10 -0.66 -22.43
CA GLN A 48 7.16 0.68 -21.80
C GLN A 48 5.76 1.36 -21.73
N PRO A 49 4.91 1.36 -22.77
CA PRO A 49 3.56 1.92 -22.65
C PRO A 49 2.69 1.20 -21.61
N GLN A 50 2.82 -0.12 -21.47
CA GLN A 50 2.10 -0.87 -20.45
C GLN A 50 2.59 -0.56 -19.04
N GLN A 51 3.90 -0.38 -18.85
CA GLN A 51 4.48 0.03 -17.57
C GLN A 51 4.01 1.44 -17.18
N GLU A 52 3.97 2.37 -18.12
CA GLU A 52 3.40 3.70 -17.95
C GLU A 52 1.93 3.61 -17.51
N GLU A 53 1.11 2.86 -18.25
CA GLU A 53 -0.31 2.66 -17.90
C GLU A 53 -0.48 2.11 -16.48
N MET A 54 0.34 1.12 -16.09
CA MET A 54 0.29 0.54 -14.74
C MET A 54 0.57 1.58 -13.65
N ILE A 55 1.58 2.44 -13.85
CA ILE A 55 1.95 3.48 -12.88
C ILE A 55 0.87 4.56 -12.83
N VAL A 56 0.45 5.08 -13.99
CA VAL A 56 -0.58 6.12 -14.06
C VAL A 56 -1.88 5.63 -13.44
N ARG A 57 -2.32 4.42 -13.77
CA ARG A 57 -3.53 3.81 -13.20
C ARG A 57 -3.42 3.66 -11.69
N LYS A 58 -2.27 3.22 -11.17
CA LYS A 58 -2.04 3.11 -9.72
C LYS A 58 -2.08 4.48 -9.05
N MET A 59 -1.44 5.50 -9.61
CA MET A 59 -1.51 6.86 -9.07
C MET A 59 -2.93 7.40 -9.06
N VAL A 60 -3.69 7.20 -10.13
CA VAL A 60 -5.10 7.62 -10.21
C VAL A 60 -5.94 6.88 -9.17
N GLY A 61 -5.77 5.58 -9.00
CA GLY A 61 -6.49 4.78 -8.01
C GLY A 61 -6.17 5.17 -6.56
N VAL A 62 -4.89 5.45 -6.27
CA VAL A 62 -4.41 5.83 -4.92
C VAL A 62 -4.82 7.25 -4.55
N PHE A 63 -4.73 8.21 -5.47
CA PHE A 63 -5.00 9.62 -5.19
C PHE A 63 -6.44 10.05 -5.52
N ARG A 64 -7.12 9.32 -6.37
CA ARG A 64 -8.49 9.60 -6.84
C ARG A 64 -8.71 11.05 -7.29
N PRO A 65 -7.89 11.55 -8.23
CA PRO A 65 -8.08 12.90 -8.73
C PRO A 65 -9.44 13.01 -9.45
N ASP A 66 -10.05 14.18 -9.35
CA ASP A 66 -11.33 14.48 -9.99
C ASP A 66 -11.32 14.14 -11.49
N GLY A 67 -12.34 13.40 -11.93
CA GLY A 67 -12.48 12.90 -13.29
C GLY A 67 -11.39 11.90 -13.71
N GLY A 68 -10.66 11.29 -12.77
CA GLY A 68 -9.58 10.33 -13.03
C GLY A 68 -8.36 10.93 -13.74
N LYS A 69 -8.21 12.26 -13.74
CA LYS A 69 -7.16 12.94 -14.51
C LYS A 69 -5.90 13.13 -13.68
N ILE A 70 -4.80 12.45 -14.03
CA ILE A 70 -3.53 12.52 -13.31
C ILE A 70 -2.98 13.95 -13.18
N GLY A 71 -3.20 14.78 -14.18
CA GLY A 71 -2.76 16.19 -14.17
C GLY A 71 -3.36 17.03 -13.05
N ARG A 72 -4.45 16.56 -12.39
CA ARG A 72 -4.99 17.21 -11.19
C ARG A 72 -4.06 17.13 -9.99
N LEU A 73 -3.12 16.20 -9.99
CA LEU A 73 -2.12 16.06 -8.93
C LEU A 73 -0.98 17.09 -9.07
N ALA A 74 -0.77 17.64 -10.26
CA ALA A 74 0.23 18.69 -10.47
C ALA A 74 -0.26 20.05 -9.92
N SER A 75 0.67 20.81 -9.33
CA SER A 75 0.37 22.15 -8.79
C SER A 75 -0.11 23.09 -9.89
N ARG A 76 -1.18 23.84 -9.58
CA ARG A 76 -1.73 24.87 -10.44
C ARG A 76 -1.53 26.23 -9.78
N ARG A 77 -0.63 27.03 -10.31
CA ARG A 77 -0.53 28.46 -9.97
C ARG A 77 -1.06 29.28 -11.16
N GLN A 78 -1.78 30.34 -10.87
CA GLN A 78 -2.29 31.25 -11.90
C GLN A 78 -1.10 31.77 -12.76
N GLY A 79 -1.16 31.56 -14.07
CA GLY A 79 -0.12 31.99 -15.01
C GLY A 79 1.07 31.04 -15.20
N SER A 80 1.17 29.92 -14.51
CA SER A 80 2.25 28.95 -14.76
C SER A 80 1.74 27.51 -14.75
N SER A 81 2.14 26.74 -15.76
CA SER A 81 1.97 25.28 -15.78
C SER A 81 3.27 24.65 -15.30
N LYS A 82 3.29 24.11 -14.07
CA LYS A 82 4.43 23.33 -13.60
C LYS A 82 4.16 21.86 -13.85
N ASN A 83 5.18 21.13 -14.29
CA ASN A 83 5.16 19.68 -14.28
C ASN A 83 5.37 19.17 -12.85
N LEU A 84 4.64 18.13 -12.48
CA LEU A 84 4.98 17.32 -11.33
C LEU A 84 6.01 16.29 -11.79
N THR A 85 7.08 16.14 -11.03
CA THR A 85 8.03 15.02 -11.20
C THR A 85 8.17 14.33 -9.87
N ALA A 86 8.04 13.00 -9.88
CA ALA A 86 8.31 12.16 -8.72
C ALA A 86 9.28 11.06 -9.13
N GLN A 87 10.28 10.82 -8.30
CA GLN A 87 11.32 9.82 -8.54
C GLN A 87 11.57 9.02 -7.27
N VAL A 88 11.76 7.72 -7.44
CA VAL A 88 12.20 6.81 -6.39
C VAL A 88 13.43 6.07 -6.88
N SER A 89 14.54 6.26 -6.17
CA SER A 89 15.76 5.50 -6.38
C SER A 89 15.84 4.39 -5.33
N MET A 90 16.05 3.18 -5.78
CA MET A 90 16.16 1.99 -4.94
C MET A 90 17.63 1.59 -4.78
N LEU A 91 17.90 0.71 -3.83
CA LEU A 91 19.23 0.14 -3.67
C LEU A 91 19.69 -0.50 -4.99
N GLU A 92 20.99 -0.53 -5.22
CA GLU A 92 21.63 -1.11 -6.40
C GLU A 92 21.34 -0.42 -7.74
N GLY A 93 20.81 0.81 -7.70
CA GLY A 93 20.70 1.69 -8.86
C GLY A 93 19.39 1.58 -9.65
N ASP A 94 18.43 0.77 -9.19
CA ASP A 94 17.10 0.79 -9.80
C ASP A 94 16.41 2.14 -9.52
N CYS A 95 15.75 2.69 -10.52
CA CYS A 95 15.11 3.99 -10.42
C CYS A 95 13.82 4.03 -11.24
N ILE A 96 12.78 4.62 -10.66
CA ILE A 96 11.51 4.89 -11.32
C ILE A 96 11.25 6.37 -11.24
N SER A 97 10.98 7.02 -12.36
CA SER A 97 10.51 8.40 -12.37
C SER A 97 9.24 8.55 -13.20
N VAL A 98 8.38 9.47 -12.77
CA VAL A 98 7.16 9.86 -13.48
C VAL A 98 7.10 11.38 -13.56
N SER A 99 6.75 11.90 -14.73
CA SER A 99 6.55 13.34 -14.94
C SER A 99 5.31 13.60 -15.77
N PHE A 100 4.50 14.56 -15.35
CA PHE A 100 3.30 14.98 -16.07
C PHE A 100 2.91 16.42 -15.77
N GLY A 101 2.28 17.05 -16.74
CA GLY A 101 1.78 18.42 -16.62
C GLY A 101 0.35 18.48 -16.05
N SER A 102 -0.07 19.67 -15.62
CA SER A 102 -1.42 19.89 -15.06
C SER A 102 -2.57 19.68 -16.06
N ARG A 103 -2.27 19.53 -17.34
CA ARG A 103 -3.24 19.26 -18.41
C ARG A 103 -3.32 17.79 -18.80
N SER A 104 -2.44 16.94 -18.28
CA SER A 104 -2.41 15.51 -18.58
C SER A 104 -3.71 14.84 -18.11
N SER A 105 -4.32 14.03 -18.95
CA SER A 105 -5.49 13.23 -18.58
C SER A 105 -5.06 11.92 -17.93
N ASN A 106 -4.51 11.02 -18.71
CA ASN A 106 -4.14 9.64 -18.32
C ASN A 106 -2.79 9.22 -18.91
N HIS A 107 -1.95 10.18 -19.23
CA HIS A 107 -0.62 9.98 -19.77
C HIS A 107 0.42 10.70 -18.91
N ALA A 108 1.58 10.07 -18.73
CA ALA A 108 2.74 10.60 -18.03
C ALA A 108 4.02 10.09 -18.70
N ASP A 109 5.07 10.89 -18.67
CA ASP A 109 6.41 10.42 -19.06
C ASP A 109 6.94 9.54 -17.92
N VAL A 110 7.13 8.25 -18.20
CA VAL A 110 7.68 7.30 -17.23
C VAL A 110 9.04 6.83 -17.70
N SER A 111 10.03 6.94 -16.84
CA SER A 111 11.37 6.40 -17.05
C SER A 111 11.71 5.38 -15.98
N ILE A 112 12.16 4.21 -16.42
CA ILE A 112 12.50 3.11 -15.54
C ILE A 112 13.91 2.66 -15.88
N HIS A 113 14.77 2.69 -14.88
CA HIS A 113 16.08 2.08 -14.96
C HIS A 113 16.10 0.88 -14.02
N SER A 114 16.36 -0.30 -14.54
CA SER A 114 16.49 -1.53 -13.73
C SER A 114 17.83 -2.18 -13.98
N SER A 115 18.57 -2.38 -12.90
CA SER A 115 19.84 -3.13 -12.91
C SER A 115 19.62 -4.63 -13.10
N GLY A 116 18.40 -5.11 -12.89
CA GLY A 116 18.06 -6.54 -12.85
C GLY A 116 18.57 -7.27 -11.61
N LYS A 117 19.19 -6.57 -10.67
CA LYS A 117 19.78 -7.14 -9.46
C LYS A 117 18.84 -7.10 -8.25
N VAL A 118 17.94 -6.12 -8.21
CA VAL A 118 16.99 -5.95 -7.12
C VAL A 118 15.81 -6.89 -7.29
N LYS A 119 15.49 -7.64 -6.23
CA LYS A 119 14.22 -8.37 -6.21
C LYS A 119 13.08 -7.35 -6.17
N PRO A 120 12.04 -7.54 -7.00
CA PRO A 120 10.87 -6.69 -6.93
C PRO A 120 10.29 -6.65 -5.52
N ILE A 121 10.17 -5.46 -4.96
CA ILE A 121 9.54 -5.22 -3.65
C ILE A 121 8.04 -5.14 -3.87
N ASP A 122 7.25 -5.91 -3.13
CA ASP A 122 5.79 -5.80 -3.11
C ASP A 122 5.35 -5.03 -1.85
N PRO A 123 5.29 -3.69 -1.89
CA PRO A 123 5.02 -2.89 -0.71
C PRO A 123 3.58 -3.08 -0.24
N VAL A 124 3.40 -3.06 1.07
CA VAL A 124 2.10 -3.08 1.72
C VAL A 124 1.80 -1.68 2.28
N TYR A 125 0.68 -1.10 1.88
CA TYR A 125 0.19 0.14 2.46
C TYR A 125 -0.89 -0.18 3.51
N LEU A 126 -0.69 0.29 4.73
CA LEU A 126 -1.68 0.19 5.80
C LEU A 126 -2.41 1.53 5.92
N PRO A 127 -3.64 1.63 5.40
CA PRO A 127 -4.40 2.88 5.45
C PRO A 127 -4.84 3.22 6.89
N PRO A 128 -5.16 4.50 7.17
CA PRO A 128 -5.59 4.93 8.51
C PRO A 128 -6.81 4.18 9.04
N LYS A 129 -7.81 3.95 8.18
CA LYS A 129 -9.00 3.15 8.51
C LYS A 129 -8.66 1.67 8.37
N GLU A 130 -8.97 0.89 9.38
CA GLU A 130 -8.81 -0.56 9.33
C GLU A 130 -9.80 -1.21 8.35
N MET A 131 -9.43 -2.37 7.81
CA MET A 131 -10.25 -3.09 6.84
C MET A 131 -10.51 -4.55 7.24
N ILE A 132 -9.87 -5.05 8.30
CA ILE A 132 -10.00 -6.44 8.72
C ILE A 132 -11.43 -6.79 9.16
N SER A 133 -12.20 -5.81 9.65
CA SER A 133 -13.61 -5.99 10.01
C SER A 133 -14.59 -5.85 8.84
N ALA A 134 -14.12 -5.40 7.66
CA ALA A 134 -14.94 -5.06 6.51
C ALA A 134 -14.46 -5.70 5.20
N THR A 135 -13.71 -6.80 5.26
CA THR A 135 -13.16 -7.48 4.07
C THR A 135 -14.23 -8.17 3.24
N GLU A 136 -15.28 -8.68 3.90
CA GLU A 136 -16.38 -9.38 3.22
C GLU A 136 -17.06 -8.45 2.20
N HIS A 137 -17.15 -8.91 0.96
CA HIS A 137 -17.76 -8.21 -0.17
C HIS A 137 -17.10 -6.88 -0.61
N PHE A 138 -16.11 -6.34 0.12
CA PHE A 138 -15.50 -5.07 -0.25
C PHE A 138 -14.87 -5.11 -1.65
N GLN A 139 -14.23 -6.22 -2.01
CA GLN A 139 -13.60 -6.37 -3.32
C GLN A 139 -14.63 -6.32 -4.45
N SER A 140 -15.74 -7.07 -4.33
CA SER A 140 -16.84 -7.05 -5.32
C SER A 140 -17.46 -5.67 -5.43
N LEU A 141 -17.71 -5.00 -4.30
CA LEU A 141 -18.23 -3.63 -4.28
C LEU A 141 -17.28 -2.65 -4.97
N TYR A 142 -15.99 -2.77 -4.74
CA TYR A 142 -14.99 -1.91 -5.36
C TYR A 142 -14.90 -2.12 -6.87
N GLU A 143 -14.88 -3.38 -7.32
CA GLU A 143 -14.76 -3.74 -8.74
C GLU A 143 -16.03 -3.48 -9.54
N GLU A 144 -17.18 -3.86 -9.00
CA GLU A 144 -18.46 -3.80 -9.73
C GLU A 144 -19.15 -2.44 -9.62
N TYR A 145 -19.11 -1.81 -8.45
CA TYR A 145 -19.84 -0.56 -8.18
C TYR A 145 -18.93 0.67 -8.16
N HIS A 146 -17.61 0.49 -8.34
CA HIS A 146 -16.64 1.59 -8.35
C HIS A 146 -16.81 2.55 -7.17
N ILE A 147 -17.00 1.98 -5.97
CA ILE A 147 -17.20 2.74 -4.73
C ILE A 147 -16.07 3.74 -4.49
N ASP A 148 -16.39 4.85 -3.84
CA ASP A 148 -15.49 5.98 -3.65
C ASP A 148 -14.46 5.74 -2.53
N PHE A 149 -13.60 4.71 -2.72
CA PHE A 149 -12.46 4.39 -1.86
C PHE A 149 -11.16 4.46 -2.64
N GLU A 150 -10.09 4.87 -1.96
CA GLU A 150 -8.74 4.84 -2.51
C GLU A 150 -8.27 3.39 -2.74
N GLU A 151 -7.57 3.14 -3.83
CA GLU A 151 -7.21 1.78 -4.26
C GLU A 151 -6.38 1.01 -3.22
N MET A 152 -5.66 1.69 -2.32
CA MET A 152 -4.90 1.02 -1.27
C MET A 152 -5.76 0.24 -0.27
N TYR A 153 -7.03 0.62 -0.08
CA TYR A 153 -7.99 -0.15 0.71
C TYR A 153 -8.34 -1.47 0.03
N TYR A 154 -8.55 -1.42 -1.28
CA TYR A 154 -8.77 -2.60 -2.10
C TYR A 154 -7.55 -3.52 -2.13
N ASP A 155 -6.34 -2.96 -2.31
CA ASP A 155 -5.10 -3.72 -2.25
C ASP A 155 -4.96 -4.46 -0.91
N LEU A 156 -5.25 -3.77 0.21
CA LEU A 156 -5.18 -4.38 1.54
C LEU A 156 -6.19 -5.51 1.70
N THR A 157 -7.44 -5.34 1.25
CA THR A 157 -8.46 -6.40 1.36
C THR A 157 -8.09 -7.63 0.54
N LYS A 158 -7.43 -7.47 -0.61
CA LYS A 158 -6.88 -8.60 -1.40
C LYS A 158 -5.79 -9.35 -0.65
N LEU A 159 -4.97 -8.66 0.13
CA LEU A 159 -3.95 -9.30 0.97
C LEU A 159 -4.59 -10.05 2.15
N LEU A 160 -5.64 -9.49 2.73
CA LEU A 160 -6.40 -10.11 3.82
C LEU A 160 -7.27 -11.31 3.37
N ASP A 161 -7.59 -11.41 2.08
CA ASP A 161 -8.31 -12.56 1.52
C ASP A 161 -7.39 -13.75 1.18
N LYS A 162 -6.07 -13.56 1.25
CA LYS A 162 -5.12 -14.65 1.02
C LYS A 162 -5.17 -15.67 2.17
N PRO A 163 -5.13 -16.97 1.87
CA PRO A 163 -5.04 -17.98 2.91
C PRO A 163 -3.73 -17.87 3.70
N LEU A 164 -3.72 -18.44 4.89
CA LEU A 164 -2.49 -18.55 5.68
C LEU A 164 -1.42 -19.34 4.91
N LYS A 165 -0.18 -18.93 5.06
CA LYS A 165 0.96 -19.57 4.43
C LYS A 165 1.07 -21.04 4.88
N LYS A 166 1.29 -21.93 3.91
CA LYS A 166 1.62 -23.32 4.21
C LYS A 166 3.10 -23.43 4.62
N GLY A 167 3.36 -24.07 5.75
CA GLY A 167 4.70 -24.30 6.29
C GLY A 167 4.97 -23.55 7.58
N ALA A 168 6.09 -23.88 8.22
CA ALA A 168 6.50 -23.25 9.47
C ALA A 168 6.93 -21.79 9.26
N ASN A 169 6.62 -20.95 10.22
CA ASN A 169 7.18 -19.61 10.30
C ASN A 169 8.67 -19.67 10.62
N THR A 170 9.42 -18.64 10.25
CA THR A 170 10.81 -18.48 10.71
C THR A 170 10.82 -18.17 12.21
N SER A 171 11.97 -18.37 12.87
CA SER A 171 12.15 -18.00 14.28
C SER A 171 11.86 -16.52 14.52
N GLU A 172 12.32 -15.63 13.63
CA GLU A 172 12.05 -14.19 13.68
C GLU A 172 10.54 -13.89 13.57
N GLN A 173 9.84 -14.56 12.66
CA GLN A 173 8.39 -14.41 12.52
C GLN A 173 7.66 -14.87 13.78
N ASN A 174 8.03 -16.00 14.35
CA ASN A 174 7.42 -16.51 15.59
C ASN A 174 7.65 -15.55 16.77
N GLU A 175 8.86 -14.98 16.90
CA GLU A 175 9.13 -13.99 17.94
C GLU A 175 8.26 -12.74 17.82
N VAL A 176 8.08 -12.24 16.60
CA VAL A 176 7.19 -11.07 16.34
C VAL A 176 5.74 -11.44 16.62
N LEU A 177 5.28 -12.60 16.13
CA LEU A 177 3.90 -13.04 16.31
C LEU A 177 3.55 -13.25 17.79
N SER A 178 4.44 -13.87 18.58
CA SER A 178 4.21 -14.06 20.03
C SER A 178 4.04 -12.72 20.76
N LYS A 179 4.86 -11.72 20.46
CA LYS A 179 4.74 -10.37 21.05
C LYS A 179 3.40 -9.71 20.71
N PHE A 180 2.90 -9.92 19.50
CA PHE A 180 1.58 -9.41 19.10
C PHE A 180 0.45 -10.19 19.76
N GLU A 181 0.52 -11.52 19.81
CA GLU A 181 -0.47 -12.39 20.47
C GLU A 181 -0.57 -12.06 21.96
N ASP A 182 0.56 -11.84 22.63
CA ASP A 182 0.60 -11.40 24.04
C ASP A 182 -0.07 -10.01 24.19
N SER A 183 0.13 -9.10 23.27
CA SER A 183 -0.46 -7.76 23.29
C SER A 183 -1.97 -7.79 23.06
N ILE A 184 -2.45 -8.66 22.17
CA ILE A 184 -3.87 -8.84 21.83
C ILE A 184 -4.54 -9.76 22.85
N LYS A 185 -3.76 -10.55 23.62
CA LYS A 185 -4.23 -11.59 24.54
C LYS A 185 -5.11 -12.65 23.87
N GLY A 186 -4.72 -13.03 22.65
CA GLY A 186 -5.47 -13.99 21.86
C GLY A 186 -4.87 -14.21 20.48
N ASN A 187 -5.53 -15.03 19.69
CA ASN A 187 -5.14 -15.33 18.33
C ASN A 187 -6.25 -14.94 17.33
N ILE A 188 -5.83 -14.68 16.09
CA ILE A 188 -6.71 -14.27 15.01
C ILE A 188 -7.06 -15.50 14.17
N VAL A 189 -8.35 -15.66 13.89
CA VAL A 189 -8.88 -16.76 13.09
C VAL A 189 -9.77 -16.19 11.99
N GLN A 190 -9.60 -16.70 10.78
CA GLN A 190 -10.52 -16.44 9.68
C GLN A 190 -11.46 -17.63 9.49
N ARG A 191 -12.77 -17.38 9.44
CA ARG A 191 -13.82 -18.36 9.12
C ARG A 191 -14.81 -17.71 8.16
N ASP A 192 -15.11 -18.36 7.07
CA ASP A 192 -16.08 -17.89 6.07
C ASP A 192 -15.83 -16.41 5.64
N LYS A 193 -14.56 -16.08 5.39
CA LYS A 193 -14.09 -14.74 5.03
C LYS A 193 -14.22 -13.67 6.11
N LYS A 194 -14.71 -14.00 7.31
CA LYS A 194 -14.79 -13.11 8.47
C LYS A 194 -13.66 -13.38 9.43
N PHE A 195 -13.21 -12.31 10.09
CA PHE A 195 -12.16 -12.38 11.08
C PHE A 195 -12.71 -12.35 12.50
N TYR A 196 -12.11 -13.17 13.34
CA TYR A 196 -12.45 -13.31 14.75
C TYR A 196 -11.18 -13.20 15.60
N LEU A 197 -11.34 -12.62 16.78
CA LEU A 197 -10.34 -12.65 17.84
C LEU A 197 -10.74 -13.69 18.87
N ASN A 198 -9.96 -14.76 18.99
CA ASN A 198 -10.14 -15.77 20.06
C ASN A 198 -9.30 -15.35 21.26
N VAL A 199 -9.95 -15.08 22.37
CA VAL A 199 -9.31 -14.73 23.64
C VAL A 199 -9.44 -15.89 24.60
N GLU A 200 -8.30 -16.32 25.17
CA GLU A 200 -8.27 -17.44 26.10
C GLU A 200 -9.18 -17.17 27.30
N GLY A 201 -10.02 -18.16 27.63
CA GLY A 201 -10.99 -18.05 28.74
C GLY A 201 -12.19 -17.12 28.49
N LYS A 202 -12.24 -16.39 27.35
CA LYS A 202 -13.34 -15.45 27.05
C LYS A 202 -14.12 -15.79 25.78
N GLY A 203 -13.58 -16.67 24.93
CA GLY A 203 -14.23 -17.10 23.70
C GLY A 203 -13.83 -16.30 22.46
N SER A 204 -14.66 -16.37 21.42
CA SER A 204 -14.42 -15.79 20.09
C SER A 204 -15.26 -14.54 19.88
N PHE A 205 -14.61 -13.44 19.51
CA PHE A 205 -15.24 -12.16 19.24
C PHE A 205 -15.15 -11.83 17.75
N GLU A 206 -16.25 -11.38 17.17
CA GLU A 206 -16.24 -10.84 15.82
C GLU A 206 -15.33 -9.60 15.75
N MET A 207 -14.53 -9.48 14.68
CA MET A 207 -13.57 -8.39 14.57
C MET A 207 -14.25 -7.00 14.62
N GLY A 208 -15.49 -6.88 14.17
CA GLY A 208 -16.27 -5.67 14.28
C GLY A 208 -16.46 -5.13 15.72
N LEU A 209 -16.46 -6.02 16.71
CA LEU A 209 -16.63 -5.70 18.14
C LEU A 209 -15.30 -5.42 18.86
N VAL A 210 -14.18 -5.62 18.19
CA VAL A 210 -12.83 -5.43 18.75
C VAL A 210 -12.41 -3.95 18.64
N SER A 211 -11.60 -3.46 19.57
CA SER A 211 -11.10 -2.09 19.54
C SER A 211 -10.24 -1.80 18.30
N GLU A 212 -10.23 -0.55 17.83
CA GLU A 212 -9.49 -0.13 16.63
C GLU A 212 -7.98 -0.45 16.70
N GLY A 213 -7.36 -0.29 17.87
CA GLY A 213 -5.96 -0.64 18.08
C GLY A 213 -5.71 -2.13 17.84
N TYR A 214 -6.55 -2.99 18.38
CA TYR A 214 -6.43 -4.44 18.20
C TYR A 214 -6.73 -4.87 16.76
N LYS A 215 -7.66 -4.24 16.05
CA LYS A 215 -7.91 -4.49 14.63
C LYS A 215 -6.68 -4.20 13.76
N LYS A 216 -5.97 -3.10 14.06
CA LYS A 216 -4.73 -2.76 13.36
C LYS A 216 -3.61 -3.77 13.63
N LEU A 217 -3.44 -4.17 14.90
CA LEU A 217 -2.49 -5.22 15.26
C LEU A 217 -2.88 -6.56 14.60
N ALA A 218 -4.15 -6.92 14.62
CA ALA A 218 -4.68 -8.11 13.97
C ALA A 218 -4.40 -8.12 12.47
N THR A 219 -4.54 -6.98 11.80
CA THR A 219 -4.18 -6.82 10.38
C THR A 219 -2.72 -7.17 10.14
N ILE A 220 -1.79 -6.62 10.93
CA ILE A 220 -0.35 -6.88 10.80
C ILE A 220 -0.04 -8.37 11.04
N VAL A 221 -0.58 -8.94 12.12
CA VAL A 221 -0.42 -10.36 12.45
C VAL A 221 -0.86 -11.24 11.29
N TYR A 222 -2.06 -11.01 10.76
CA TYR A 222 -2.58 -11.81 9.65
C TYR A 222 -1.74 -11.67 8.38
N LEU A 223 -1.27 -10.47 8.06
CA LEU A 223 -0.40 -10.24 6.91
C LEU A 223 0.94 -10.98 7.04
N ILE A 224 1.49 -11.09 8.25
CA ILE A 224 2.70 -11.90 8.51
C ILE A 224 2.38 -13.40 8.35
N GLN A 225 1.29 -13.88 8.93
CA GLN A 225 0.87 -15.29 8.88
C GLN A 225 0.50 -15.74 7.47
N SER A 226 -0.10 -14.87 6.65
CA SER A 226 -0.38 -15.16 5.23
C SER A 226 0.86 -15.04 4.33
N GLY A 227 1.99 -14.56 4.86
CA GLY A 227 3.19 -14.28 4.09
C GLY A 227 3.09 -13.08 3.16
N SER A 228 2.06 -12.24 3.34
CA SER A 228 1.86 -11.00 2.58
C SER A 228 2.75 -9.87 3.08
N LEU A 229 3.18 -9.94 4.35
CA LEU A 229 4.15 -9.04 4.94
C LEU A 229 5.37 -9.86 5.36
N SER A 230 6.53 -9.55 4.81
CA SER A 230 7.79 -10.22 5.08
C SER A 230 8.92 -9.21 5.18
N LYS A 231 10.11 -9.65 5.62
CA LYS A 231 11.29 -8.79 5.62
C LYS A 231 11.59 -8.32 4.20
N GLY A 232 11.61 -6.99 3.98
CA GLY A 232 11.82 -6.37 2.68
C GLY A 232 10.53 -6.19 1.83
N SER A 233 9.35 -6.29 2.46
CA SER A 233 8.08 -5.90 1.82
C SER A 233 7.87 -4.40 1.93
#